data_269dbdb3006ed5f366c04b88f52000bb
#
_entry.id   269dbdb3006ed5f366c04b88f52000bb
#
_cell.length_a   1.000
_cell.length_b   1.000
_cell.length_c   1.000
_cell.angle_alpha   90.00
_cell.angle_beta   90.00
_cell.angle_gamma   90.00
#
_symmetry.space_group_name_H-M   'P 1'
#
loop_
_entity.id
_entity.type
_entity.pdbx_description
1 polymer ?
#
loop_
_entity_poly.entity_id
_entity_poly.type
_entity_poly.pdbx_seq_one_letter_code
_entity_poly.pdbx_strand_id
1 'polypeptide(L)'
;LGFSKGNNIGVQHAKGEYLCILNPDTVVPEDCFKELFEFSEIKNDLGLFACRLIDGTGTFLPESKRHIPTPKVAIKKMLGFIKSYYATEVEEDSTGIVPILVGAFMMVKTNVYKQVQGFDEDYFMYGEDIDLSYKVTKAGYDNMYYGPIKAIHFKGESTLKDSVYAKRFYGAMQIFYKKHFKSNRLTKTIISLGIKMAKLFKGHTSVEKMPVNRYVLISDKNYPKLAEIFKNSFQIQTKIEVFQANTQVILDANYLSFKQIIECMSASEKNQNITFKILPKNSNFILGSNSSKNRGEVIHF
;
A
#
# COMPACT_ATOMS: atom_id res chain seq x y z
N LEU A 1 0.45 -21.37 -1.47
CA LEU A 1 1.37 -21.23 -0.31
C LEU A 1 0.89 -20.16 0.67
N GLY A 2 0.26 -19.10 0.20
CA GLY A 2 -0.08 -17.92 1.00
C GLY A 2 1.10 -16.94 1.13
N PHE A 3 0.82 -15.73 1.64
CA PHE A 3 1.80 -14.64 1.72
C PHE A 3 2.95 -14.96 2.68
N SER A 4 2.63 -15.37 3.91
CA SER A 4 3.65 -15.65 4.94
C SER A 4 4.63 -16.72 4.52
N LYS A 5 4.13 -17.88 4.09
CA LYS A 5 4.97 -19.00 3.68
C LYS A 5 5.78 -18.68 2.42
N GLY A 6 5.18 -18.00 1.44
CA GLY A 6 5.90 -17.59 0.22
C GLY A 6 7.10 -16.69 0.54
N ASN A 7 6.90 -15.67 1.39
CA ASN A 7 7.98 -14.78 1.82
C ASN A 7 9.04 -15.50 2.65
N ASN A 8 8.66 -16.37 3.60
CA ASN A 8 9.62 -17.14 4.38
C ASN A 8 10.51 -18.00 3.50
N ILE A 9 9.96 -18.65 2.47
CA ILE A 9 10.76 -19.42 1.49
C ILE A 9 11.70 -18.49 0.72
N GLY A 10 11.23 -17.33 0.26
CA GLY A 10 12.08 -16.35 -0.40
C GLY A 10 13.25 -15.90 0.48
N VAL A 11 13.00 -15.65 1.76
CA VAL A 11 14.02 -15.23 2.73
C VAL A 11 15.10 -16.32 2.94
N GLN A 12 14.77 -17.60 2.83
CA GLN A 12 15.77 -18.67 2.93
C GLN A 12 16.83 -18.59 1.82
N HIS A 13 16.48 -18.01 0.68
CA HIS A 13 17.39 -17.83 -0.46
C HIS A 13 18.05 -16.44 -0.50
N ALA A 14 17.57 -15.50 0.32
CA ALA A 14 18.11 -14.14 0.38
C ALA A 14 19.50 -14.13 1.05
N LYS A 15 20.43 -13.37 0.45
CA LYS A 15 21.82 -13.23 0.92
C LYS A 15 22.14 -11.82 1.43
N GLY A 16 21.19 -10.88 1.29
CA GLY A 16 21.38 -9.50 1.68
C GLY A 16 21.40 -9.32 3.19
N GLU A 17 22.06 -8.28 3.66
CA GLU A 17 22.01 -7.83 5.06
C GLU A 17 20.61 -7.33 5.42
N TYR A 18 19.95 -6.71 4.47
CA TYR A 18 18.57 -6.27 4.58
C TYR A 18 17.66 -7.09 3.68
N LEU A 19 16.45 -7.31 4.15
CA LEU A 19 15.33 -7.87 3.40
C LEU A 19 14.36 -6.74 3.02
N CYS A 20 13.84 -6.79 1.81
CA CYS A 20 12.71 -5.98 1.39
C CYS A 20 11.53 -6.90 1.06
N ILE A 21 10.47 -6.81 1.85
CA ILE A 21 9.18 -7.42 1.55
C ILE A 21 8.42 -6.41 0.70
N LEU A 22 8.14 -6.75 -0.54
CA LEU A 22 7.57 -5.82 -1.51
C LEU A 22 6.46 -6.51 -2.31
N ASN A 23 5.28 -5.92 -2.34
CA ASN A 23 4.18 -6.43 -3.16
C ASN A 23 4.45 -6.17 -4.66
N PRO A 24 4.04 -7.09 -5.55
CA PRO A 24 4.27 -6.94 -6.99
C PRO A 24 3.45 -5.81 -7.64
N ASP A 25 2.43 -5.27 -6.97
CA ASP A 25 1.60 -4.14 -7.40
C ASP A 25 2.08 -2.80 -6.82
N THR A 26 3.40 -2.68 -6.60
CA THR A 26 4.04 -1.44 -6.14
C THR A 26 4.95 -0.83 -7.20
N VAL A 27 5.12 0.50 -7.14
CA VAL A 27 6.13 1.24 -7.92
C VAL A 27 6.93 2.08 -6.95
N VAL A 28 8.25 1.94 -7.00
CA VAL A 28 9.19 2.64 -6.11
C VAL A 28 10.03 3.65 -6.90
N PRO A 29 10.40 4.81 -6.32
CA PRO A 29 11.33 5.73 -6.95
C PRO A 29 12.74 5.12 -7.02
N GLU A 30 13.56 5.62 -7.93
CA GLU A 30 14.89 5.09 -8.22
C GLU A 30 15.85 5.15 -7.02
N ASP A 31 15.70 6.15 -6.18
CA ASP A 31 16.51 6.40 -4.99
C ASP A 31 15.96 5.77 -3.68
N CYS A 32 14.81 5.11 -3.77
CA CYS A 32 14.08 4.59 -2.61
C CYS A 32 14.95 3.75 -1.67
N PHE A 33 15.61 2.75 -2.23
CA PHE A 33 16.42 1.83 -1.40
C PHE A 33 17.69 2.50 -0.87
N LYS A 34 18.29 3.42 -1.62
CA LYS A 34 19.46 4.17 -1.17
C LYS A 34 19.10 5.04 0.04
N GLU A 35 18.06 5.87 -0.06
CA GLU A 35 17.64 6.75 1.02
C GLU A 35 17.19 5.97 2.27
N LEU A 36 16.45 4.88 2.09
CA LEU A 36 16.04 4.02 3.20
C LEU A 36 17.22 3.30 3.85
N PHE A 37 18.22 2.92 3.08
CA PHE A 37 19.45 2.34 3.61
C PHE A 37 20.23 3.38 4.43
N GLU A 38 20.47 4.58 3.89
CA GLU A 38 21.12 5.69 4.60
C GLU A 38 20.37 6.04 5.90
N PHE A 39 19.04 6.06 5.87
CA PHE A 39 18.21 6.23 7.05
C PHE A 39 18.44 5.12 8.08
N SER A 40 18.59 3.88 7.64
CA SER A 40 18.76 2.73 8.55
C SER A 40 20.07 2.72 9.31
N GLU A 41 21.11 3.37 8.78
CA GLU A 41 22.43 3.48 9.43
C GLU A 41 22.42 4.42 10.65
N ILE A 42 21.43 5.31 10.75
CA ILE A 42 21.35 6.31 11.83
C ILE A 42 20.76 5.73 13.12
N LYS A 43 20.10 4.56 13.05
CA LYS A 43 19.32 3.96 14.14
C LYS A 43 19.85 2.58 14.55
N ASN A 44 20.32 2.43 15.79
CA ASN A 44 20.85 1.17 16.29
C ASN A 44 19.75 0.10 16.53
N ASP A 45 18.60 0.51 17.08
CA ASP A 45 17.50 -0.38 17.47
C ASP A 45 16.38 -0.43 16.43
N LEU A 46 16.75 -0.28 15.14
CA LEU A 46 15.78 -0.25 14.04
C LEU A 46 15.22 -1.66 13.79
N GLY A 47 13.90 -1.77 13.89
CA GLY A 47 13.13 -2.94 13.53
C GLY A 47 12.74 -2.94 12.06
N LEU A 48 11.42 -3.03 11.80
CA LEU A 48 10.87 -2.82 10.47
C LEU A 48 10.89 -1.33 10.13
N PHE A 49 11.11 -1.01 8.86
CA PHE A 49 10.93 0.34 8.36
C PHE A 49 10.31 0.34 6.98
N ALA A 50 9.49 1.35 6.70
CA ALA A 50 8.70 1.43 5.49
C ALA A 50 8.51 2.88 5.06
N CYS A 51 8.30 3.09 3.77
CA CYS A 51 8.03 4.40 3.19
C CYS A 51 6.52 4.75 3.20
N ARG A 52 6.21 5.99 2.84
CA ARG A 52 4.86 6.46 2.57
C ARG A 52 4.28 5.77 1.35
N LEU A 53 3.11 5.18 1.48
CA LEU A 53 2.40 4.59 0.34
C LEU A 53 1.27 5.52 -0.11
N ILE A 54 1.16 5.65 -1.43
CA ILE A 54 0.03 6.30 -2.12
C ILE A 54 -0.65 5.27 -3.02
N ASP A 55 -1.93 5.45 -3.30
CA ASP A 55 -2.65 4.61 -4.27
C ASP A 55 -2.47 5.11 -5.72
N GLY A 56 -3.10 4.42 -6.68
CA GLY A 56 -3.06 4.77 -8.10
C GLY A 56 -3.69 6.14 -8.45
N THR A 57 -4.32 6.80 -7.49
CA THR A 57 -4.85 8.17 -7.62
C THR A 57 -3.93 9.22 -6.98
N GLY A 58 -2.78 8.81 -6.44
CA GLY A 58 -1.88 9.68 -5.68
C GLY A 58 -2.32 9.95 -4.24
N THR A 59 -3.38 9.28 -3.77
CA THR A 59 -3.92 9.48 -2.42
C THR A 59 -3.13 8.65 -1.39
N PHE A 60 -2.78 9.27 -0.27
CA PHE A 60 -2.12 8.60 0.84
C PHE A 60 -2.91 7.37 1.33
N LEU A 61 -2.20 6.28 1.59
CA LEU A 61 -2.74 5.06 2.15
C LEU A 61 -2.51 5.02 3.67
N PRO A 62 -3.54 5.29 4.50
CA PRO A 62 -3.38 5.39 5.96
C PRO A 62 -2.88 4.12 6.62
N GLU A 63 -3.06 2.96 5.97
CA GLU A 63 -2.53 1.68 6.45
C GLU A 63 -1.00 1.59 6.46
N SER A 64 -0.29 2.54 5.85
CA SER A 64 1.17 2.64 5.91
C SER A 64 1.68 2.72 7.36
N LYS A 65 0.87 3.28 8.25
CA LYS A 65 1.19 3.47 9.66
C LYS A 65 -0.03 3.24 10.55
N ARG A 66 0.07 2.28 11.45
CA ARG A 66 -1.07 1.84 12.27
C ARG A 66 -0.67 1.61 13.72
N HIS A 67 -1.64 1.74 14.60
CA HIS A 67 -1.54 1.26 15.98
C HIS A 67 -1.76 -0.25 16.08
N ILE A 68 -1.31 -0.82 17.20
CA ILE A 68 -1.60 -2.22 17.52
C ILE A 68 -3.12 -2.39 17.60
N PRO A 69 -3.73 -3.29 16.82
CA PRO A 69 -5.16 -3.52 16.84
C PRO A 69 -5.59 -4.31 18.09
N THR A 70 -5.42 -3.69 19.28
CA THR A 70 -5.94 -4.27 20.52
C THR A 70 -7.46 -4.46 20.39
N PRO A 71 -8.10 -5.33 21.20
CA PRO A 71 -9.56 -5.47 21.19
C PRO A 71 -10.30 -4.14 21.36
N LYS A 72 -9.77 -3.23 22.20
CA LYS A 72 -10.34 -1.88 22.40
C LYS A 72 -10.25 -1.04 21.12
N VAL A 73 -9.10 -1.07 20.43
CA VAL A 73 -8.88 -0.36 19.17
C VAL A 73 -9.80 -0.91 18.07
N ALA A 74 -9.95 -2.23 18.00
CA ALA A 74 -10.85 -2.85 17.03
C ALA A 74 -12.31 -2.43 17.23
N ILE A 75 -12.79 -2.40 18.48
CA ILE A 75 -14.15 -1.92 18.81
C ILE A 75 -14.31 -0.44 18.41
N LYS A 76 -13.35 0.42 18.79
CA LYS A 76 -13.39 1.83 18.41
C LYS A 76 -13.46 2.02 16.90
N LYS A 77 -12.65 1.27 16.14
CA LYS A 77 -12.69 1.30 14.67
C LYS A 77 -14.07 0.89 14.11
N MET A 78 -14.69 -0.14 14.67
CA MET A 78 -16.05 -0.57 14.30
C MET A 78 -17.11 0.51 14.60
N LEU A 79 -16.89 1.33 15.62
CA LEU A 79 -17.75 2.46 16.00
C LEU A 79 -17.41 3.75 15.21
N GLY A 80 -16.51 3.68 14.20
CA GLY A 80 -16.14 4.83 13.36
C GLY A 80 -14.98 5.68 13.88
N PHE A 81 -14.39 5.35 15.03
CA PHE A 81 -13.22 6.06 15.57
C PHE A 81 -11.93 5.63 14.87
N ILE A 82 -11.76 6.04 13.62
CA ILE A 82 -10.66 5.64 12.72
C ILE A 82 -9.29 6.07 13.25
N LYS A 83 -9.19 7.25 13.86
CA LYS A 83 -7.94 7.78 14.46
C LYS A 83 -7.31 6.85 15.51
N SER A 84 -8.08 6.01 16.16
CA SER A 84 -7.54 5.05 17.13
C SER A 84 -6.82 3.85 16.49
N TYR A 85 -7.01 3.65 15.18
CA TYR A 85 -6.41 2.55 14.43
C TYR A 85 -5.21 2.97 13.58
N TYR A 86 -5.27 4.15 12.97
CA TYR A 86 -4.19 4.71 12.18
C TYR A 86 -3.35 5.67 13.04
N ALA A 87 -2.03 5.60 12.93
CA ALA A 87 -1.10 6.46 13.65
C ALA A 87 -1.07 7.87 13.04
N THR A 88 -2.14 8.63 13.28
CA THR A 88 -2.34 9.97 12.70
C THR A 88 -1.51 11.06 13.38
N GLU A 89 -0.88 10.77 14.52
CA GLU A 89 0.05 11.64 15.23
C GLU A 89 1.39 11.80 14.51
N VAL A 90 1.75 10.87 13.64
CA VAL A 90 2.89 11.02 12.71
C VAL A 90 2.34 11.59 11.41
N GLU A 91 2.79 12.76 10.99
CA GLU A 91 2.36 13.37 9.73
C GLU A 91 2.76 12.49 8.52
N GLU A 92 2.10 12.69 7.38
CA GLU A 92 2.27 11.84 6.20
C GLU A 92 3.68 11.89 5.61
N ASP A 93 4.33 13.03 5.65
CA ASP A 93 5.68 13.32 5.14
C ASP A 93 6.77 13.26 6.22
N SER A 94 6.37 13.03 7.48
CA SER A 94 7.29 12.97 8.62
C SER A 94 7.85 11.56 8.84
N THR A 95 8.90 11.48 9.65
CA THR A 95 9.47 10.22 10.12
C THR A 95 9.10 10.01 11.57
N GLY A 96 8.68 8.78 11.93
CA GLY A 96 8.30 8.49 13.30
C GLY A 96 8.19 7.01 13.63
N ILE A 97 8.24 6.71 14.92
CA ILE A 97 8.01 5.35 15.44
C ILE A 97 6.52 5.02 15.30
N VAL A 98 6.24 3.88 14.70
CA VAL A 98 4.87 3.37 14.55
C VAL A 98 4.84 1.88 14.88
N PRO A 99 3.88 1.40 15.67
CA PRO A 99 3.88 0.00 16.08
C PRO A 99 3.71 -0.99 14.92
N ILE A 100 2.90 -0.65 13.92
CA ILE A 100 2.52 -1.56 12.84
C ILE A 100 2.69 -0.86 11.49
N LEU A 101 3.46 -1.49 10.61
CA LEU A 101 3.63 -1.13 9.20
C LEU A 101 2.80 -2.07 8.32
N VAL A 102 2.61 -1.72 7.04
CA VAL A 102 1.85 -2.54 6.09
C VAL A 102 2.79 -3.45 5.29
N GLY A 103 2.38 -4.70 5.06
CA GLY A 103 3.16 -5.71 4.36
C GLY A 103 3.39 -5.44 2.87
N ALA A 104 2.83 -4.37 2.32
CA ALA A 104 3.05 -4.01 0.92
C ALA A 104 4.46 -3.49 0.63
N PHE A 105 5.09 -2.86 1.63
CA PHE A 105 6.49 -2.43 1.60
C PHE A 105 7.04 -2.48 3.04
N MET A 106 8.01 -3.33 3.28
CA MET A 106 8.72 -3.42 4.58
C MET A 106 10.18 -3.74 4.33
N MET A 107 11.08 -2.99 4.96
CA MET A 107 12.49 -3.33 5.06
C MET A 107 12.85 -3.74 6.49
N VAL A 108 13.80 -4.64 6.63
CA VAL A 108 14.27 -5.13 7.94
C VAL A 108 15.66 -5.74 7.80
N LYS A 109 16.49 -5.64 8.84
CA LYS A 109 17.75 -6.41 8.90
C LYS A 109 17.44 -7.91 8.94
N THR A 110 18.18 -8.69 8.15
CA THR A 110 17.99 -10.13 8.04
C THR A 110 18.12 -10.86 9.40
N ASN A 111 19.01 -10.37 10.26
CA ASN A 111 19.17 -10.93 11.62
C ASN A 111 17.93 -10.64 12.50
N VAL A 112 17.35 -9.46 12.43
CA VAL A 112 16.11 -9.10 13.18
C VAL A 112 14.94 -9.98 12.70
N TYR A 113 14.77 -10.12 11.38
CA TYR A 113 13.75 -11.00 10.82
C TYR A 113 13.88 -12.45 11.32
N LYS A 114 15.10 -12.99 11.32
CA LYS A 114 15.38 -14.35 11.80
C LYS A 114 15.18 -14.48 13.31
N GLN A 115 15.58 -13.49 14.10
CA GLN A 115 15.40 -13.45 15.56
C GLN A 115 13.92 -13.57 15.95
N VAL A 116 13.03 -12.89 15.23
CA VAL A 116 11.58 -12.95 15.48
C VAL A 116 10.90 -14.09 14.73
N GLN A 117 11.66 -14.99 14.10
CA GLN A 117 11.18 -16.15 13.34
C GLN A 117 10.31 -15.78 12.12
N GLY A 118 10.58 -14.63 11.50
CA GLY A 118 9.94 -14.19 10.28
C GLY A 118 8.42 -14.10 10.34
N PHE A 119 7.75 -14.29 9.19
CA PHE A 119 6.29 -14.35 9.16
C PHE A 119 5.76 -15.64 9.80
N ASP A 120 4.66 -15.52 10.51
CA ASP A 120 3.96 -16.66 11.06
C ASP A 120 3.05 -17.30 9.98
N GLU A 121 3.27 -18.57 9.68
CA GLU A 121 2.60 -19.30 8.59
C GLU A 121 1.17 -19.70 8.89
N ASP A 122 0.68 -19.51 10.14
CA ASP A 122 -0.74 -19.64 10.45
C ASP A 122 -1.58 -18.56 9.74
N TYR A 123 -0.95 -17.44 9.35
CA TYR A 123 -1.58 -16.41 8.53
C TYR A 123 -1.40 -16.74 7.05
N PHE A 124 -2.48 -17.16 6.41
CA PHE A 124 -2.46 -17.41 4.97
C PHE A 124 -2.36 -16.10 4.17
N MET A 125 -3.12 -15.10 4.58
CA MET A 125 -3.18 -13.76 3.99
C MET A 125 -3.92 -12.82 4.94
N TYR A 126 -3.42 -11.58 5.08
CA TYR A 126 -3.84 -10.55 6.04
C TYR A 126 -3.43 -10.86 7.49
N GLY A 127 -3.02 -9.81 8.18
CA GLY A 127 -2.63 -9.87 9.60
C GLY A 127 -1.21 -10.36 9.86
N GLU A 128 -0.53 -10.96 8.88
CA GLU A 128 0.87 -11.35 8.96
C GLU A 128 1.80 -10.16 9.15
N ASP A 129 1.47 -9.03 8.53
CA ASP A 129 2.18 -7.75 8.68
C ASP A 129 2.01 -7.16 10.08
N ILE A 130 0.82 -7.29 10.64
CA ILE A 130 0.51 -6.88 12.01
C ILE A 130 1.29 -7.77 12.99
N ASP A 131 1.29 -9.08 12.77
CA ASP A 131 1.98 -10.05 13.62
C ASP A 131 3.50 -9.84 13.60
N LEU A 132 4.09 -9.70 12.41
CA LEU A 132 5.52 -9.47 12.26
C LEU A 132 5.93 -8.15 12.93
N SER A 133 5.21 -7.06 12.65
CA SER A 133 5.48 -5.75 13.28
C SER A 133 5.40 -5.83 14.80
N TYR A 134 4.40 -6.51 15.32
CA TYR A 134 4.20 -6.69 16.74
C TYR A 134 5.31 -7.54 17.39
N LYS A 135 5.74 -8.62 16.74
CA LYS A 135 6.86 -9.45 17.21
C LYS A 135 8.15 -8.66 17.28
N VAL A 136 8.44 -7.86 16.26
CA VAL A 136 9.63 -6.99 16.22
C VAL A 136 9.62 -5.97 17.35
N THR A 137 8.50 -5.28 17.57
CA THR A 137 8.35 -4.36 18.70
C THR A 137 8.51 -5.08 20.06
N LYS A 138 7.94 -6.29 20.20
CA LYS A 138 8.11 -7.09 21.44
C LYS A 138 9.54 -7.57 21.68
N ALA A 139 10.33 -7.71 20.63
CA ALA A 139 11.75 -8.04 20.74
C ALA A 139 12.63 -6.83 21.12
N GLY A 140 12.03 -5.65 21.31
CA GLY A 140 12.71 -4.42 21.75
C GLY A 140 13.20 -3.51 20.64
N TYR A 141 12.75 -3.74 19.38
CA TYR A 141 13.09 -2.90 18.25
C TYR A 141 12.00 -1.86 17.95
N ASP A 142 12.40 -0.72 17.39
CA ASP A 142 11.51 0.33 16.93
C ASP A 142 11.13 0.12 15.46
N ASN A 143 9.84 -0.03 15.18
CA ASN A 143 9.34 0.04 13.82
C ASN A 143 9.19 1.51 13.41
N MET A 144 9.67 1.86 12.20
CA MET A 144 9.77 3.24 11.73
C MET A 144 9.02 3.46 10.42
N TYR A 145 8.20 4.48 10.42
CA TYR A 145 7.65 5.05 9.19
C TYR A 145 8.56 6.16 8.69
N TYR A 146 8.92 6.12 7.41
CA TYR A 146 9.77 7.12 6.73
C TYR A 146 8.95 7.81 5.64
N GLY A 147 8.31 8.94 5.99
CA GLY A 147 7.40 9.68 5.12
C GLY A 147 8.03 10.44 3.94
N PRO A 148 9.33 10.87 3.99
CA PRO A 148 9.94 11.58 2.88
C PRO A 148 9.95 10.79 1.57
N ILE A 149 10.11 9.47 1.60
CA ILE A 149 10.02 8.60 0.43
C ILE A 149 8.58 8.14 0.22
N LYS A 150 8.12 8.26 -1.03
CA LYS A 150 6.80 7.80 -1.47
C LYS A 150 6.93 6.62 -2.43
N ALA A 151 6.06 5.63 -2.31
CA ALA A 151 5.90 4.56 -3.30
C ALA A 151 4.43 4.39 -3.66
N ILE A 152 4.14 4.00 -4.88
CA ILE A 152 2.77 3.65 -5.29
C ILE A 152 2.50 2.21 -4.87
N HIS A 153 1.35 1.96 -4.28
CA HIS A 153 0.76 0.66 -4.10
C HIS A 153 -0.63 0.68 -4.74
N PHE A 154 -0.76 0.12 -5.94
CA PHE A 154 -2.00 0.22 -6.71
C PHE A 154 -3.19 -0.38 -5.98
N LYS A 155 -2.97 -1.46 -5.22
CA LYS A 155 -4.00 -2.08 -4.39
C LYS A 155 -5.22 -2.53 -5.21
N GLY A 156 -5.97 -3.48 -4.72
CA GLY A 156 -7.20 -3.91 -5.40
C GLY A 156 -7.05 -5.17 -6.25
N GLU A 157 -5.85 -5.53 -6.71
CA GLU A 157 -5.65 -6.77 -7.50
C GLU A 157 -5.97 -8.02 -6.68
N SER A 158 -5.59 -8.03 -5.40
CA SER A 158 -5.82 -9.16 -4.47
C SER A 158 -7.00 -8.94 -3.52
N THR A 159 -7.63 -7.76 -3.51
CA THR A 159 -8.46 -7.31 -2.39
C THR A 159 -9.85 -6.83 -2.86
N LEU A 160 -10.54 -7.63 -3.64
CA LEU A 160 -11.98 -7.43 -3.75
C LEU A 160 -12.57 -7.69 -2.36
N LYS A 161 -13.21 -6.68 -1.76
CA LYS A 161 -13.85 -6.77 -0.43
C LYS A 161 -15.12 -7.63 -0.50
N ASP A 162 -14.93 -8.90 -0.80
CA ASP A 162 -15.97 -9.92 -0.86
C ASP A 162 -16.08 -10.70 0.46
N SER A 163 -16.93 -11.72 0.46
CA SER A 163 -17.11 -12.60 1.62
C SER A 163 -15.84 -13.39 1.96
N VAL A 164 -15.00 -13.67 0.96
CA VAL A 164 -13.72 -14.41 1.14
C VAL A 164 -12.71 -13.51 1.83
N TYR A 165 -12.60 -12.24 1.40
CA TYR A 165 -11.80 -11.23 2.09
C TYR A 165 -12.19 -11.10 3.56
N ALA A 166 -13.50 -10.91 3.84
CA ALA A 166 -14.00 -10.75 5.20
C ALA A 166 -13.65 -11.97 6.07
N LYS A 167 -13.85 -13.19 5.54
CA LYS A 167 -13.51 -14.43 6.24
C LYS A 167 -12.02 -14.52 6.57
N ARG A 168 -11.14 -14.20 5.61
CA ARG A 168 -9.68 -14.23 5.80
C ARG A 168 -9.22 -13.17 6.78
N PHE A 169 -9.66 -11.93 6.62
CA PHE A 169 -9.28 -10.82 7.49
C PHE A 169 -9.68 -11.04 8.95
N TYR A 170 -10.95 -11.41 9.18
CA TYR A 170 -11.41 -11.67 10.55
C TYR A 170 -10.81 -12.96 11.13
N GLY A 171 -10.55 -13.97 10.29
CA GLY A 171 -9.81 -15.16 10.70
C GLY A 171 -8.39 -14.83 11.16
N ALA A 172 -7.68 -14.00 10.41
CA ALA A 172 -6.35 -13.50 10.77
C ALA A 172 -6.37 -12.72 12.11
N MET A 173 -7.36 -11.85 12.30
CA MET A 173 -7.51 -11.16 13.58
C MET A 173 -7.79 -12.11 14.76
N GLN A 174 -8.53 -13.20 14.55
CA GLN A 174 -8.72 -14.22 15.58
C GLN A 174 -7.40 -14.91 15.95
N ILE A 175 -6.57 -15.24 14.96
CA ILE A 175 -5.22 -15.81 15.16
C ILE A 175 -4.39 -14.84 16.00
N PHE A 176 -4.34 -13.56 15.60
CA PHE A 176 -3.59 -12.51 16.29
C PHE A 176 -3.99 -12.38 17.76
N TYR A 177 -5.30 -12.29 18.04
CA TYR A 177 -5.77 -12.18 19.42
C TYR A 177 -5.51 -13.43 20.23
N LYS A 178 -5.64 -14.62 19.65
CA LYS A 178 -5.35 -15.88 20.34
C LYS A 178 -3.86 -15.98 20.73
N LYS A 179 -2.96 -15.52 19.86
CA LYS A 179 -1.50 -15.62 20.08
C LYS A 179 -0.97 -14.56 21.04
N HIS A 180 -1.46 -13.33 20.93
CA HIS A 180 -0.85 -12.19 21.60
C HIS A 180 -1.64 -11.61 22.77
N PHE A 181 -2.93 -11.94 22.90
CA PHE A 181 -3.77 -11.42 23.98
C PHE A 181 -4.44 -12.56 24.74
N LYS A 182 -4.50 -12.43 26.09
CA LYS A 182 -5.29 -13.38 26.90
C LYS A 182 -6.74 -13.39 26.42
N SER A 183 -7.17 -14.51 25.87
CA SER A 183 -8.48 -14.66 25.26
C SER A 183 -9.56 -14.80 26.33
N ASN A 184 -10.24 -13.70 26.67
CA ASN A 184 -11.48 -13.75 27.47
C ASN A 184 -12.68 -14.12 26.58
N ARG A 185 -13.71 -14.77 27.16
CA ARG A 185 -14.98 -15.09 26.45
C ARG A 185 -15.54 -13.84 25.73
N LEU A 186 -15.43 -12.66 26.34
CA LEU A 186 -15.86 -11.38 25.79
C LEU A 186 -15.21 -11.05 24.44
N THR A 187 -13.90 -11.24 24.33
CA THR A 187 -13.14 -10.97 23.10
C THR A 187 -13.60 -11.88 21.96
N LYS A 188 -13.82 -13.18 22.25
CA LYS A 188 -14.34 -14.13 21.26
C LYS A 188 -15.73 -13.74 20.76
N THR A 189 -16.60 -13.29 21.66
CA THR A 189 -17.96 -12.86 21.32
C THR A 189 -17.95 -11.60 20.45
N ILE A 190 -17.13 -10.61 20.78
CA ILE A 190 -17.01 -9.36 20.01
C ILE A 190 -16.50 -9.64 18.59
N ILE A 191 -15.47 -10.47 18.45
CA ILE A 191 -14.93 -10.86 17.13
C ILE A 191 -16.00 -11.61 16.33
N SER A 192 -16.70 -12.55 16.93
CA SER A 192 -17.80 -13.31 16.31
C SER A 192 -18.93 -12.38 15.85
N LEU A 193 -19.30 -11.39 16.68
CA LEU A 193 -20.30 -10.37 16.36
C LEU A 193 -19.84 -9.48 15.20
N GLY A 194 -18.57 -9.04 15.21
CA GLY A 194 -17.97 -8.26 14.12
C GLY A 194 -18.00 -8.99 12.78
N ILE A 195 -17.69 -10.29 12.78
CA ILE A 195 -17.79 -11.14 11.58
C ILE A 195 -19.24 -11.23 11.07
N LYS A 196 -20.20 -11.40 11.97
CA LYS A 196 -21.63 -11.45 11.60
C LYS A 196 -22.11 -10.12 11.05
N MET A 197 -21.75 -9.01 11.67
CA MET A 197 -22.09 -7.66 11.20
C MET A 197 -21.45 -7.34 9.85
N ALA A 198 -20.19 -7.68 9.63
CA ALA A 198 -19.52 -7.44 8.34
C ALA A 198 -20.18 -8.19 7.17
N LYS A 199 -20.81 -9.34 7.43
CA LYS A 199 -21.63 -10.06 6.44
C LYS A 199 -22.93 -9.32 6.09
N LEU A 200 -23.48 -8.54 7.02
CA LEU A 200 -24.69 -7.73 6.82
C LEU A 200 -24.40 -6.42 6.07
N PHE A 201 -23.20 -5.87 6.24
CA PHE A 201 -22.74 -4.69 5.50
C PHE A 201 -22.13 -5.05 4.12
N LYS A 202 -22.86 -5.78 3.30
CA LYS A 202 -22.58 -5.94 1.87
C LYS A 202 -22.93 -4.63 1.14
N GLY A 203 -22.12 -3.60 1.33
CA GLY A 203 -22.14 -2.44 0.46
C GLY A 203 -21.37 -2.74 -0.83
N HIS A 204 -22.05 -3.09 -1.90
CA HIS A 204 -21.53 -2.87 -3.24
C HIS A 204 -21.52 -1.34 -3.44
N THR A 205 -20.44 -0.70 -3.08
CA THR A 205 -20.17 0.64 -3.59
C THR A 205 -19.64 0.44 -5.01
N SER A 206 -20.54 0.47 -5.99
CA SER A 206 -20.13 0.75 -7.37
C SER A 206 -19.44 2.11 -7.33
N VAL A 207 -18.13 2.12 -7.58
CA VAL A 207 -17.42 3.39 -7.80
C VAL A 207 -17.93 3.90 -9.14
N GLU A 208 -18.69 4.99 -9.13
CA GLU A 208 -19.10 5.67 -10.36
C GLU A 208 -17.83 5.96 -11.18
N LYS A 209 -17.83 5.53 -12.44
CA LYS A 209 -16.78 5.93 -13.37
C LYS A 209 -16.93 7.43 -13.60
N MET A 210 -16.02 8.20 -13.06
CA MET A 210 -16.01 9.63 -13.28
C MET A 210 -15.71 9.93 -14.77
N PRO A 211 -16.38 10.91 -15.36
CA PRO A 211 -16.18 11.23 -16.78
C PRO A 211 -14.75 11.74 -16.99
N VAL A 212 -14.08 11.20 -18.01
CA VAL A 212 -12.79 11.69 -18.50
C VAL A 212 -13.05 12.47 -19.78
N ASN A 213 -12.72 13.75 -19.79
CA ASN A 213 -12.95 14.66 -20.92
C ASN A 213 -11.67 14.93 -21.73
N ARG A 214 -10.51 14.67 -21.14
CA ARG A 214 -9.19 14.97 -21.72
C ARG A 214 -8.20 13.88 -21.38
N TYR A 215 -7.27 13.67 -22.30
CA TYR A 215 -6.13 12.76 -22.13
C TYR A 215 -4.84 13.56 -22.38
N VAL A 216 -3.94 13.53 -21.43
CA VAL A 216 -2.65 14.23 -21.51
C VAL A 216 -1.52 13.22 -21.33
N LEU A 217 -0.67 13.08 -22.32
CA LEU A 217 0.55 12.30 -22.22
C LEU A 217 1.72 13.23 -21.88
N ILE A 218 2.44 12.95 -20.80
CA ILE A 218 3.69 13.63 -20.46
C ILE A 218 4.85 12.82 -21.04
N SER A 219 5.37 13.27 -22.18
CA SER A 219 6.42 12.58 -22.94
C SER A 219 7.08 13.53 -23.95
N ASP A 220 8.29 13.22 -24.35
CA ASP A 220 8.99 13.83 -25.49
C ASP A 220 8.74 13.08 -26.81
N LYS A 221 7.97 11.99 -26.77
CA LYS A 221 7.68 11.12 -27.92
C LYS A 221 6.21 11.11 -28.28
N ASN A 222 5.96 10.89 -29.57
CA ASN A 222 4.60 10.64 -30.06
C ASN A 222 4.33 9.12 -30.09
N TYR A 223 3.13 8.74 -29.64
CA TYR A 223 2.63 7.37 -29.66
C TYR A 223 1.34 7.31 -30.50
N PRO A 224 1.40 7.20 -31.86
CA PRO A 224 0.23 7.29 -32.73
C PRO A 224 -0.88 6.29 -32.38
N LYS A 225 -0.51 5.05 -32.09
CA LYS A 225 -1.48 4.02 -31.68
C LYS A 225 -2.20 4.36 -30.38
N LEU A 226 -1.51 4.96 -29.42
CA LEU A 226 -2.11 5.42 -28.16
C LEU A 226 -3.04 6.61 -28.43
N ALA A 227 -2.65 7.53 -29.30
CA ALA A 227 -3.47 8.67 -29.71
C ALA A 227 -4.76 8.22 -30.43
N GLU A 228 -4.73 7.17 -31.24
CA GLU A 228 -5.91 6.58 -31.89
C GLU A 228 -6.95 6.08 -30.89
N ILE A 229 -6.52 5.52 -29.75
CA ILE A 229 -7.43 5.04 -28.70
C ILE A 229 -8.20 6.20 -28.06
N PHE A 230 -7.54 7.33 -27.82
CA PHE A 230 -8.12 8.48 -27.11
C PHE A 230 -8.65 9.58 -28.03
N LYS A 231 -8.48 9.41 -29.35
CA LYS A 231 -9.03 10.29 -30.40
C LYS A 231 -8.69 11.79 -30.21
N ASN A 232 -9.65 12.66 -30.51
CA ASN A 232 -9.47 14.11 -30.60
C ASN A 232 -9.19 14.82 -29.24
N SER A 233 -9.28 14.14 -28.13
CA SER A 233 -9.02 14.72 -26.80
C SER A 233 -7.62 14.42 -26.25
N PHE A 234 -6.72 13.84 -27.07
CA PHE A 234 -5.37 13.47 -26.70
C PHE A 234 -4.36 14.60 -26.98
N GLN A 235 -3.61 14.98 -25.95
CA GLN A 235 -2.56 16.02 -26.01
C GLN A 235 -1.24 15.47 -25.50
N ILE A 236 -0.13 15.90 -26.07
CA ILE A 236 1.22 15.59 -25.62
C ILE A 236 1.86 16.85 -25.04
N GLN A 237 2.46 16.71 -23.87
CA GLN A 237 3.18 17.77 -23.17
C GLN A 237 4.53 17.25 -22.68
N THR A 238 5.55 18.11 -22.70
CA THR A 238 6.89 17.78 -22.16
C THR A 238 7.08 18.21 -20.72
N LYS A 239 6.16 19.02 -20.18
CA LYS A 239 6.23 19.52 -18.80
C LYS A 239 5.03 19.05 -17.99
N ILE A 240 5.28 18.80 -16.72
CA ILE A 240 4.22 18.57 -15.73
C ILE A 240 3.73 19.96 -15.30
N GLU A 241 2.47 20.24 -15.59
CA GLU A 241 1.78 21.49 -15.23
C GLU A 241 0.54 21.16 -14.41
N VAL A 242 -0.20 22.18 -13.97
CA VAL A 242 -1.50 21.98 -13.30
C VAL A 242 -2.49 21.44 -14.31
N PHE A 243 -3.04 20.28 -14.01
CA PHE A 243 -4.01 19.63 -14.90
C PHE A 243 -5.41 20.19 -14.68
N GLN A 244 -6.16 20.30 -15.77
CA GLN A 244 -7.57 20.69 -15.68
C GLN A 244 -8.43 19.53 -15.15
N ALA A 245 -9.59 19.87 -14.60
CA ALA A 245 -10.53 18.87 -14.10
C ALA A 245 -10.95 17.83 -15.17
N ASN A 246 -11.25 16.61 -14.72
CA ASN A 246 -11.66 15.48 -15.56
C ASN A 246 -10.61 15.07 -16.61
N THR A 247 -9.33 15.16 -16.25
CA THR A 247 -8.21 14.76 -17.11
C THR A 247 -7.66 13.40 -16.67
N GLN A 248 -7.44 12.52 -17.64
CA GLN A 248 -6.57 11.35 -17.45
C GLN A 248 -5.16 11.69 -17.92
N VAL A 249 -4.21 11.64 -17.01
CA VAL A 249 -2.80 11.90 -17.25
C VAL A 249 -2.08 10.58 -17.48
N ILE A 250 -1.34 10.48 -18.57
CA ILE A 250 -0.49 9.33 -18.90
C ILE A 250 0.95 9.77 -18.70
N LEU A 251 1.65 9.12 -17.78
CA LEU A 251 3.03 9.45 -17.39
C LEU A 251 3.97 8.44 -18.04
N ASP A 252 4.79 8.91 -18.99
CA ASP A 252 5.72 8.08 -19.75
C ASP A 252 7.00 7.82 -18.95
N ALA A 253 7.20 6.59 -18.47
CA ALA A 253 8.42 6.19 -17.76
C ALA A 253 9.66 6.07 -18.68
N ASN A 254 9.52 6.17 -20.01
CA ASN A 254 10.68 6.33 -20.90
C ASN A 254 11.25 7.75 -20.83
N TYR A 255 10.43 8.73 -20.45
CA TYR A 255 10.77 10.16 -20.38
C TYR A 255 10.96 10.62 -18.93
N LEU A 256 10.05 10.25 -18.03
CA LEU A 256 10.06 10.60 -16.61
C LEU A 256 10.72 9.51 -15.79
N SER A 257 11.40 9.88 -14.70
CA SER A 257 11.76 8.93 -13.64
C SER A 257 10.50 8.49 -12.84
N PHE A 258 10.54 7.34 -12.20
CA PHE A 258 9.46 6.95 -11.29
C PHE A 258 9.32 7.92 -10.12
N LYS A 259 10.39 8.55 -9.66
CA LYS A 259 10.32 9.63 -8.66
C LYS A 259 9.45 10.78 -9.16
N GLN A 260 9.68 11.29 -10.36
CA GLN A 260 8.88 12.36 -10.97
C GLN A 260 7.41 11.94 -11.16
N ILE A 261 7.17 10.70 -11.57
CA ILE A 261 5.82 10.13 -11.71
C ILE A 261 5.09 10.14 -10.37
N ILE A 262 5.71 9.61 -9.31
CA ILE A 262 5.14 9.52 -7.97
C ILE A 262 4.88 10.91 -7.38
N GLU A 263 5.81 11.84 -7.57
CA GLU A 263 5.65 13.24 -7.14
C GLU A 263 4.49 13.91 -7.85
N CYS A 264 4.40 13.78 -9.18
CA CYS A 264 3.28 14.29 -9.97
C CYS A 264 1.92 13.77 -9.45
N MET A 265 1.81 12.45 -9.24
CA MET A 265 0.57 11.85 -8.75
C MET A 265 0.22 12.32 -7.35
N SER A 266 1.21 12.43 -6.45
CA SER A 266 0.98 12.81 -5.05
C SER A 266 0.67 14.30 -4.88
N ALA A 267 1.15 15.17 -5.76
CA ALA A 267 0.94 16.62 -5.74
C ALA A 267 -0.38 17.06 -6.39
N SER A 268 -1.05 16.18 -7.14
CA SER A 268 -2.26 16.53 -7.88
C SER A 268 -3.44 16.82 -6.96
N GLU A 269 -4.23 17.81 -7.33
CA GLU A 269 -5.42 18.23 -6.60
C GLU A 269 -6.52 17.17 -6.66
N LYS A 270 -6.88 16.62 -5.51
CA LYS A 270 -7.82 15.49 -5.39
C LYS A 270 -9.26 15.84 -5.79
N ASN A 271 -9.63 17.12 -5.75
CA ASN A 271 -11.01 17.58 -6.02
C ASN A 271 -11.30 17.79 -7.52
N GLN A 272 -10.30 17.67 -8.40
CA GLN A 272 -10.45 17.95 -9.82
C GLN A 272 -10.71 16.71 -10.69
N ASN A 273 -10.91 15.53 -10.09
CA ASN A 273 -11.08 14.28 -10.82
C ASN A 273 -9.97 14.02 -11.86
N ILE A 274 -8.71 14.09 -11.39
CA ILE A 274 -7.54 13.74 -12.19
C ILE A 274 -7.22 12.26 -11.94
N THR A 275 -7.06 11.52 -13.02
CA THR A 275 -6.70 10.10 -12.98
C THR A 275 -5.37 9.86 -13.68
N PHE A 276 -4.67 8.79 -13.29
CA PHE A 276 -3.33 8.52 -13.77
C PHE A 276 -3.21 7.15 -14.42
N LYS A 277 -2.41 7.10 -15.49
CA LYS A 277 -1.87 5.87 -16.07
C LYS A 277 -0.37 6.03 -16.23
N ILE A 278 0.35 4.94 -16.08
CA ILE A 278 1.79 4.89 -16.33
C ILE A 278 2.01 4.10 -17.61
N LEU A 279 2.83 4.65 -18.49
CA LEU A 279 3.41 3.94 -19.62
C LEU A 279 4.77 3.39 -19.18
N PRO A 280 4.91 2.10 -18.87
CA PRO A 280 6.17 1.53 -18.43
C PRO A 280 7.26 1.60 -19.51
N LYS A 281 8.52 1.58 -19.11
CA LYS A 281 9.65 1.60 -20.04
C LYS A 281 9.54 0.46 -21.07
N ASN A 282 9.74 0.81 -22.34
CA ASN A 282 9.79 -0.13 -23.45
C ASN A 282 8.54 -1.04 -23.57
N SER A 283 7.38 -0.52 -23.18
CA SER A 283 6.11 -1.27 -23.24
C SER A 283 5.19 -0.70 -24.33
N ASN A 284 4.21 -1.51 -24.71
CA ASN A 284 3.11 -1.17 -25.60
C ASN A 284 1.76 -1.18 -24.88
N PHE A 285 1.78 -0.85 -23.59
CA PHE A 285 0.58 -0.74 -22.77
C PHE A 285 0.74 0.37 -21.73
N ILE A 286 -0.39 0.89 -21.29
CA ILE A 286 -0.48 1.75 -20.12
C ILE A 286 -1.25 1.04 -19.01
N LEU A 287 -0.91 1.32 -17.77
CA LEU A 287 -1.56 0.73 -16.61
C LEU A 287 -1.83 1.76 -15.52
N GLY A 288 -2.82 1.53 -14.70
CA GLY A 288 -3.12 2.36 -13.54
C GLY A 288 -4.45 2.01 -12.91
N SER A 289 -4.73 2.59 -11.78
CA SER A 289 -5.99 2.41 -11.06
C SER A 289 -6.59 3.78 -10.74
N ASN A 290 -7.88 3.93 -10.98
CA ASN A 290 -8.62 5.15 -10.65
C ASN A 290 -9.24 5.08 -9.24
N SER A 291 -8.98 4.02 -8.49
CA SER A 291 -9.50 3.83 -7.14
C SER A 291 -8.76 2.71 -6.42
N SER A 292 -8.45 2.90 -5.13
CA SER A 292 -7.93 1.82 -4.26
C SER A 292 -8.94 0.71 -3.92
N LYS A 293 -10.17 0.81 -4.44
CA LYS A 293 -11.26 -0.16 -4.18
C LYS A 293 -11.53 -1.12 -5.34
N ASN A 294 -11.07 -0.77 -6.55
CA ASN A 294 -11.28 -1.55 -7.77
C ASN A 294 -9.94 -2.06 -8.30
N ARG A 295 -10.01 -3.08 -9.14
CA ARG A 295 -8.85 -3.53 -9.90
C ARG A 295 -8.33 -2.41 -10.80
N GLY A 296 -7.03 -2.42 -11.03
CA GLY A 296 -6.40 -1.59 -12.03
C GLY A 296 -6.86 -1.95 -13.44
N GLU A 297 -6.47 -1.11 -14.38
CA GLU A 297 -6.75 -1.26 -15.80
C GLU A 297 -5.43 -1.29 -16.57
N VAL A 298 -5.34 -2.18 -17.55
CA VAL A 298 -4.24 -2.26 -18.52
C VAL A 298 -4.85 -2.04 -19.90
N ILE A 299 -4.31 -1.08 -20.65
CA ILE A 299 -4.75 -0.73 -22.01
C ILE A 299 -3.56 -0.95 -22.93
N HIS A 300 -3.68 -1.89 -23.87
CA HIS A 300 -2.68 -2.18 -24.91
C HIS A 300 -2.89 -1.30 -26.15
N PHE A 301 -1.80 -0.92 -26.84
CA PHE A 301 -1.81 -0.11 -28.06
C PHE A 301 -0.73 -0.52 -29.07
#